data_0532fb5bee2a679a66f368f88f5a4f71
#
_entry.id   0532fb5bee2a679a66f368f88f5a4f71
#
_cell.length_a   1.000
_cell.length_b   1.000
_cell.length_c   1.000
_cell.angle_alpha   90.00
_cell.angle_beta   90.00
_cell.angle_gamma   90.00
#
_symmetry.space_group_name_H-M   'P 1'
#
loop_
_entity.id
_entity.type
_entity.pdbx_description
1 polymer ?
#
loop_
_entity_poly.entity_id
_entity_poly.type
_entity_poly.pdbx_seq_one_letter_code
_entity_poly.pdbx_strand_id
1 'polypeptide(L)'
;MSANAPPAATRWIVSGIPVFQAEVPGRIRAALVFRVGQADEPLHMAGVTHLIEHLALSALGEQPYDYNGFVDQVRTAFTVTGTAAQIVDFFNHVTTALAALPLDRVPTERRIIESEAAGHYQSSFRQTMRLRYGATGFGTVDYSQIGMRWLTPQAVQAWAARHFTAGNAAAWLAGPVIPELRFDLPPGGRLAPPALTPKRLRFPLYVESDSLGVTLSMIGERSTALSTGLSILGHRAMQRIRYVEGLSYGVQTQYEQLDGRSAHLIAHTDPLLEHSTKAGSALLDVADVLSLTGPDAEELARSVAAMDEALSDPQSAIAEMDRAVHDELLGAAHFTLADVREEAQALTPTQVAAALKPPLDNLILVIPTGTRSPRPHFAPYPEMEAHALPGTEFPHLYGSGEHMVVGPSGISLRDADRRALNILWQEIVVGGRWQDGTRLLVGRDGTEITFRPPVWRNPRQVLAAIDANAPADRLVDLEGPSPSSQLPRAPKTRRRGSIIAGRGPLLLIVAGLVLVGIAATLLLVLSGKH
;
A
#
# COMPACT_ATOMS: atom_id res chain seq x y z
N MET A 1 -44.69 6.49 3.15
CA MET A 1 -43.86 6.71 4.34
C MET A 1 -42.42 6.78 3.85
N SER A 2 -41.79 7.95 3.94
CA SER A 2 -40.41 8.18 3.47
C SER A 2 -39.48 7.22 4.20
N ALA A 3 -38.81 6.31 3.47
CA ALA A 3 -37.76 5.50 4.01
C ALA A 3 -36.71 6.45 4.63
N ASN A 4 -36.23 6.11 5.82
CA ASN A 4 -35.27 6.90 6.57
C ASN A 4 -34.04 7.21 5.71
N ALA A 5 -33.98 8.41 5.17
CA ALA A 5 -32.73 8.89 4.60
C ALA A 5 -31.65 8.85 5.72
N PRO A 6 -30.42 8.44 5.41
CA PRO A 6 -29.35 8.49 6.39
C PRO A 6 -29.22 9.90 6.97
N PRO A 7 -28.92 10.04 8.27
CA PRO A 7 -28.79 11.35 8.90
C PRO A 7 -27.64 12.14 8.24
N ALA A 8 -27.92 13.38 7.84
CA ALA A 8 -26.94 14.25 7.21
C ALA A 8 -25.81 14.57 8.20
N ALA A 9 -24.57 14.45 7.75
CA ALA A 9 -23.42 14.84 8.53
C ALA A 9 -23.34 16.38 8.67
N THR A 10 -23.07 16.85 9.88
CA THR A 10 -22.79 18.27 10.19
C THR A 10 -21.32 18.43 10.52
N ARG A 11 -20.73 19.58 10.14
CA ARG A 11 -19.33 19.93 10.43
C ARG A 11 -19.26 21.00 11.49
N TRP A 12 -18.48 20.78 12.54
CA TRP A 12 -18.21 21.71 13.62
C TRP A 12 -16.72 21.67 14.03
N ILE A 13 -16.31 22.43 15.02
CA ILE A 13 -14.91 22.51 15.45
C ILE A 13 -14.81 22.19 16.94
N VAL A 14 -13.91 21.27 17.31
CA VAL A 14 -13.55 20.93 18.69
C VAL A 14 -12.05 21.09 18.86
N SER A 15 -11.62 21.90 19.82
CA SER A 15 -10.18 22.16 20.07
C SER A 15 -9.40 22.57 18.80
N GLY A 16 -10.05 23.28 17.87
CA GLY A 16 -9.46 23.66 16.58
C GLY A 16 -9.46 22.56 15.51
N ILE A 17 -10.02 21.37 15.80
CA ILE A 17 -10.08 20.23 14.90
C ILE A 17 -11.46 20.12 14.26
N PRO A 18 -11.58 19.97 12.92
CA PRO A 18 -12.84 19.69 12.25
C PRO A 18 -13.42 18.34 12.70
N VAL A 19 -14.69 18.34 13.08
CA VAL A 19 -15.45 17.14 13.46
C VAL A 19 -16.68 17.02 12.59
N PHE A 20 -16.84 15.90 11.92
CA PHE A 20 -18.04 15.55 11.18
C PHE A 20 -18.93 14.66 12.05
N GLN A 21 -20.20 15.01 12.22
CA GLN A 21 -21.10 14.34 13.15
C GLN A 21 -22.44 14.05 12.51
N ALA A 22 -22.97 12.86 12.76
CA ALA A 22 -24.33 12.47 12.42
C ALA A 22 -24.94 11.60 13.55
N GLU A 23 -26.26 11.74 13.79
CA GLU A 23 -26.96 10.91 14.76
C GLU A 23 -27.29 9.54 14.15
N VAL A 24 -26.36 8.60 14.31
CA VAL A 24 -26.52 7.23 13.83
C VAL A 24 -27.06 6.36 14.97
N PRO A 25 -28.11 5.53 14.73
CA PRO A 25 -28.62 4.64 15.77
C PRO A 25 -27.60 3.62 16.25
N GLY A 26 -27.64 3.30 17.55
CA GLY A 26 -26.79 2.28 18.18
C GLY A 26 -25.77 2.85 19.16
N ARG A 27 -24.66 2.11 19.37
CA ARG A 27 -23.55 2.57 20.21
C ARG A 27 -22.84 3.74 19.52
N ILE A 28 -22.40 4.70 20.32
CA ILE A 28 -21.61 5.84 19.79
C ILE A 28 -20.29 5.28 19.23
N ARG A 29 -19.94 5.72 18.03
CA ARG A 29 -18.64 5.44 17.39
C ARG A 29 -17.97 6.74 17.01
N ALA A 30 -16.66 6.79 17.15
CA ALA A 30 -15.90 7.98 16.81
C ALA A 30 -14.50 7.61 16.32
N ALA A 31 -13.89 8.51 15.54
CA ALA A 31 -12.50 8.42 15.16
C ALA A 31 -11.82 9.78 15.22
N LEU A 32 -10.55 9.77 15.65
CA LEU A 32 -9.60 10.85 15.47
C LEU A 32 -8.59 10.42 14.43
N VAL A 33 -8.45 11.19 13.35
CA VAL A 33 -7.67 10.82 12.16
C VAL A 33 -6.64 11.89 11.87
N PHE A 34 -5.42 11.47 11.58
CA PHE A 34 -4.29 12.34 11.23
C PHE A 34 -3.87 12.12 9.77
N ARG A 35 -3.48 13.20 9.07
CA ARG A 35 -2.93 13.15 7.73
C ARG A 35 -1.44 12.76 7.77
N VAL A 36 -1.19 11.52 8.11
CA VAL A 36 0.12 10.86 8.05
C VAL A 36 -0.10 9.36 7.91
N GLY A 37 0.60 8.72 7.00
CA GLY A 37 0.55 7.28 6.79
C GLY A 37 1.87 6.73 6.27
N GLN A 38 1.85 5.49 5.82
CA GLN A 38 3.05 4.77 5.35
C GLN A 38 3.77 5.48 4.19
N ALA A 39 3.02 6.16 3.30
CA ALA A 39 3.60 6.85 2.14
C ALA A 39 4.39 8.12 2.53
N ASP A 40 4.20 8.66 3.73
CA ASP A 40 4.98 9.79 4.23
C ASP A 40 6.36 9.39 4.73
N GLU A 41 6.54 8.12 5.05
CA GLU A 41 7.74 7.60 5.67
C GLU A 41 8.88 7.48 4.66
N PRO A 42 10.04 8.13 4.89
CA PRO A 42 11.23 7.74 4.13
C PRO A 42 11.60 6.30 4.48
N LEU A 43 12.06 5.53 3.49
CA LEU A 43 12.23 4.08 3.64
C LEU A 43 13.11 3.68 4.84
N HIS A 44 14.11 4.50 5.19
CA HIS A 44 14.95 4.27 6.38
C HIS A 44 14.19 4.50 7.72
N MET A 45 13.00 5.06 7.69
CA MET A 45 12.10 5.23 8.85
C MET A 45 10.81 4.41 8.72
N ALA A 46 10.73 3.53 7.72
CA ALA A 46 9.52 2.74 7.48
C ALA A 46 9.06 1.99 8.74
N GLY A 47 7.81 2.20 9.12
CA GLY A 47 7.19 1.67 10.34
C GLY A 47 7.12 2.67 11.50
N VAL A 48 7.69 3.88 11.38
CA VAL A 48 7.66 4.87 12.47
C VAL A 48 6.24 5.29 12.85
N THR A 49 5.35 5.45 11.88
CA THR A 49 3.96 5.83 12.13
C THR A 49 3.18 4.72 12.84
N HIS A 50 3.39 3.48 12.43
CA HIS A 50 2.79 2.30 13.07
C HIS A 50 3.30 2.12 14.50
N LEU A 51 4.60 2.35 14.74
CA LEU A 51 5.15 2.34 16.09
C LEU A 51 4.53 3.41 16.99
N ILE A 52 4.28 4.61 16.48
CA ILE A 52 3.63 5.68 17.24
C ILE A 52 2.17 5.33 17.54
N GLU A 53 1.46 4.72 16.61
CA GLU A 53 0.11 4.22 16.82
C GLU A 53 0.08 3.20 17.97
N HIS A 54 0.96 2.20 17.96
CA HIS A 54 1.10 1.25 19.07
C HIS A 54 1.45 1.92 20.39
N LEU A 55 2.42 2.84 20.39
CA LEU A 55 2.81 3.58 21.59
C LEU A 55 1.65 4.39 22.17
N ALA A 56 0.83 5.01 21.33
CA ALA A 56 -0.32 5.80 21.76
C ALA A 56 -1.41 4.94 22.42
N LEU A 57 -1.56 3.68 21.99
CA LEU A 57 -2.55 2.73 22.54
C LEU A 57 -2.00 1.86 23.67
N SER A 58 -0.68 1.77 23.80
CA SER A 58 -0.01 0.79 24.67
C SER A 58 -0.37 0.86 26.15
N ALA A 59 -0.77 2.02 26.65
CA ALA A 59 -1.13 2.22 28.06
C ALA A 59 -2.62 2.02 28.34
N LEU A 60 -3.47 1.87 27.30
CA LEU A 60 -4.91 1.63 27.49
C LEU A 60 -5.19 0.26 28.09
N GLY A 61 -4.45 -0.78 27.68
CA GLY A 61 -4.68 -2.14 28.11
C GLY A 61 -6.09 -2.63 27.74
N GLU A 62 -6.58 -3.64 28.44
CA GLU A 62 -7.92 -4.17 28.24
C GLU A 62 -8.99 -3.18 28.75
N GLN A 63 -9.93 -2.82 27.89
CA GLN A 63 -11.00 -1.85 28.19
C GLN A 63 -12.39 -2.52 28.05
N PRO A 64 -13.41 -2.02 28.78
CA PRO A 64 -14.78 -2.52 28.64
C PRO A 64 -15.50 -1.97 27.39
N TYR A 65 -14.76 -1.39 26.45
CA TYR A 65 -15.26 -0.84 25.19
C TYR A 65 -14.30 -1.18 24.04
N ASP A 66 -14.81 -1.16 22.81
CA ASP A 66 -14.03 -1.53 21.64
C ASP A 66 -13.23 -0.30 21.17
N TYR A 67 -11.93 -0.48 20.97
CA TYR A 67 -11.05 0.53 20.38
C TYR A 67 -10.04 -0.12 19.43
N ASN A 68 -9.54 0.67 18.49
CA ASN A 68 -8.52 0.24 17.55
C ASN A 68 -7.70 1.43 17.04
N GLY A 69 -6.51 1.16 16.52
CA GLY A 69 -5.73 2.05 15.69
C GLY A 69 -5.44 1.40 14.34
N PHE A 70 -5.19 2.19 13.33
CA PHE A 70 -4.64 1.70 12.08
C PHE A 70 -3.87 2.79 11.32
N VAL A 71 -2.89 2.35 10.54
CA VAL A 71 -2.11 3.20 9.63
C VAL A 71 -2.32 2.69 8.22
N ASP A 72 -2.90 3.54 7.35
CA ASP A 72 -2.96 3.29 5.92
C ASP A 72 -1.87 4.07 5.16
N GLN A 73 -2.03 4.27 3.87
CA GLN A 73 -1.02 4.94 3.06
C GLN A 73 -0.84 6.41 3.42
N VAL A 74 -1.92 7.13 3.72
CA VAL A 74 -1.91 8.59 3.87
C VAL A 74 -2.50 9.08 5.19
N ARG A 75 -3.06 8.18 6.00
CA ARG A 75 -3.67 8.54 7.29
C ARG A 75 -3.40 7.53 8.39
N THR A 76 -3.49 8.01 9.62
CA THR A 76 -3.50 7.21 10.85
C THR A 76 -4.79 7.52 11.60
N ALA A 77 -5.53 6.51 12.02
CA ALA A 77 -6.79 6.69 12.72
C ALA A 77 -6.80 5.95 14.06
N PHE A 78 -7.42 6.59 15.05
CA PHE A 78 -7.74 6.02 16.35
C PHE A 78 -9.26 5.98 16.48
N THR A 79 -9.83 4.79 16.60
CA THR A 79 -11.26 4.54 16.59
C THR A 79 -11.75 3.99 17.93
N VAL A 80 -12.99 4.32 18.29
CA VAL A 80 -13.59 3.85 19.54
C VAL A 80 -15.10 3.67 19.40
N THR A 81 -15.64 2.66 20.10
CA THR A 81 -17.09 2.40 20.20
C THR A 81 -17.47 2.26 21.66
N GLY A 82 -18.33 3.14 22.16
CA GLY A 82 -18.68 3.13 23.60
C GLY A 82 -19.80 4.08 24.00
N THR A 83 -19.84 4.44 25.26
CA THR A 83 -20.66 5.53 25.81
C THR A 83 -19.97 6.87 25.61
N ALA A 84 -20.67 7.98 25.79
CA ALA A 84 -20.07 9.33 25.69
C ALA A 84 -18.85 9.49 26.61
N ALA A 85 -18.93 9.03 27.84
CA ALA A 85 -17.82 9.09 28.80
C ALA A 85 -16.60 8.28 28.33
N GLN A 86 -16.82 7.08 27.78
CA GLN A 86 -15.75 6.22 27.23
C GLN A 86 -15.08 6.84 26.00
N ILE A 87 -15.86 7.50 25.13
CA ILE A 87 -15.32 8.24 23.97
C ILE A 87 -14.38 9.37 24.44
N VAL A 88 -14.82 10.15 25.43
CA VAL A 88 -14.02 11.25 25.99
C VAL A 88 -12.73 10.70 26.64
N ASP A 89 -12.86 9.66 27.47
CA ASP A 89 -11.73 9.04 28.14
C ASP A 89 -10.69 8.50 27.15
N PHE A 90 -11.15 7.78 26.12
CA PHE A 90 -10.28 7.26 25.06
C PHE A 90 -9.49 8.36 24.36
N PHE A 91 -10.15 9.42 23.90
CA PHE A 91 -9.43 10.48 23.18
C PHE A 91 -8.53 11.31 24.08
N ASN A 92 -8.89 11.55 25.34
CA ASN A 92 -8.00 12.15 26.33
C ASN A 92 -6.73 11.32 26.50
N HIS A 93 -6.88 9.98 26.58
CA HIS A 93 -5.75 9.07 26.67
C HIS A 93 -4.85 9.14 25.43
N VAL A 94 -5.42 8.97 24.23
CA VAL A 94 -4.69 8.97 22.96
C VAL A 94 -3.95 10.32 22.77
N THR A 95 -4.62 11.45 22.98
CA THR A 95 -3.99 12.77 22.78
C THR A 95 -2.89 13.03 23.81
N THR A 96 -3.07 12.63 25.07
CA THR A 96 -2.03 12.71 26.10
C THR A 96 -0.82 11.85 25.74
N ALA A 97 -1.06 10.62 25.30
CA ALA A 97 0.01 9.71 24.89
C ALA A 97 0.77 10.22 23.66
N LEU A 98 0.08 10.79 22.66
CA LEU A 98 0.72 11.40 21.49
C LEU A 98 1.56 12.64 21.84
N ALA A 99 1.14 13.42 22.84
CA ALA A 99 1.90 14.57 23.33
C ALA A 99 3.16 14.17 24.12
N ALA A 100 3.13 13.02 24.78
CA ALA A 100 4.22 12.49 25.61
C ALA A 100 4.33 10.96 25.45
N LEU A 101 4.89 10.52 24.31
CA LEU A 101 5.01 9.11 23.97
C LEU A 101 5.75 8.31 25.04
N PRO A 102 5.25 7.10 25.41
CA PRO A 102 5.93 6.19 26.34
C PRO A 102 7.12 5.49 25.64
N LEU A 103 8.21 6.25 25.43
CA LEU A 103 9.36 5.82 24.63
C LEU A 103 10.13 4.62 25.24
N ASP A 104 9.97 4.37 26.53
CA ASP A 104 10.50 3.18 27.22
C ASP A 104 9.87 1.88 26.70
N ARG A 105 8.67 1.95 26.12
CA ARG A 105 7.97 0.81 25.53
C ARG A 105 8.41 0.47 24.09
N VAL A 106 9.17 1.32 23.43
CA VAL A 106 9.65 1.12 22.04
C VAL A 106 10.18 -0.30 21.79
N PRO A 107 11.02 -0.91 22.66
CA PRO A 107 11.50 -2.27 22.41
C PRO A 107 10.40 -3.34 22.47
N THR A 108 9.36 -3.12 23.26
CA THR A 108 8.23 -4.05 23.41
C THR A 108 7.30 -3.95 22.20
N GLU A 109 6.88 -2.73 21.86
CA GLU A 109 5.95 -2.50 20.74
C GLU A 109 6.59 -2.91 19.40
N ARG A 110 7.89 -2.69 19.22
CA ARG A 110 8.65 -3.20 18.07
C ARG A 110 8.48 -4.71 17.88
N ARG A 111 8.64 -5.50 18.96
CA ARG A 111 8.49 -6.98 18.90
C ARG A 111 7.06 -7.40 18.56
N ILE A 112 6.05 -6.66 19.05
CA ILE A 112 4.64 -6.91 18.74
C ILE A 112 4.42 -6.70 17.23
N ILE A 113 4.83 -5.55 16.70
CA ILE A 113 4.71 -5.21 15.28
C ILE A 113 5.47 -6.20 14.38
N GLU A 114 6.68 -6.62 14.77
CA GLU A 114 7.42 -7.66 14.04
C GLU A 114 6.67 -9.01 14.01
N SER A 115 5.96 -9.34 15.08
CA SER A 115 5.12 -10.54 15.14
C SER A 115 3.88 -10.43 14.23
N GLU A 116 3.25 -9.27 14.18
CA GLU A 116 2.12 -9.00 13.28
C GLU A 116 2.55 -9.06 11.82
N ALA A 117 3.70 -8.46 11.50
CA ALA A 117 4.24 -8.44 10.13
C ALA A 117 4.51 -9.85 9.59
N ALA A 118 4.85 -10.82 10.45
CA ALA A 118 5.09 -12.21 10.06
C ALA A 118 3.85 -12.92 9.49
N GLY A 119 2.64 -12.41 9.79
CA GLY A 119 1.36 -12.93 9.30
C GLY A 119 0.81 -12.24 8.03
N HIS A 120 1.47 -11.19 7.53
CA HIS A 120 0.97 -10.43 6.40
C HIS A 120 1.42 -11.02 5.06
N TYR A 121 0.44 -11.35 4.20
CA TYR A 121 0.69 -11.77 2.82
C TYR A 121 1.05 -10.58 1.93
N GLN A 122 1.84 -10.85 0.88
CA GLN A 122 2.09 -9.85 -0.18
C GLN A 122 0.77 -9.49 -0.87
N SER A 123 0.46 -8.21 -0.90
CA SER A 123 -0.73 -7.69 -1.56
C SER A 123 -0.37 -7.17 -2.96
N SER A 124 -1.13 -7.59 -3.99
CA SER A 124 -0.97 -7.08 -5.36
C SER A 124 -1.07 -5.55 -5.41
N PHE A 125 -1.91 -4.96 -4.56
CA PHE A 125 -2.02 -3.52 -4.40
C PHE A 125 -0.67 -2.90 -4.04
N ARG A 126 -0.01 -3.37 -2.98
CA ARG A 126 1.27 -2.85 -2.49
C ARG A 126 2.38 -3.02 -3.52
N GLN A 127 2.48 -4.21 -4.12
CA GLN A 127 3.46 -4.51 -5.16
C GLN A 127 3.37 -3.54 -6.34
N THR A 128 2.16 -3.26 -6.85
CA THR A 128 1.97 -2.37 -7.99
C THR A 128 2.28 -0.92 -7.66
N MET A 129 2.13 -0.49 -6.39
CA MET A 129 2.57 0.81 -5.93
C MET A 129 4.10 0.92 -5.97
N ARG A 130 4.85 -0.07 -5.48
CA ARG A 130 6.30 -0.12 -5.59
C ARG A 130 6.77 -0.12 -7.05
N LEU A 131 6.14 -0.92 -7.90
CA LEU A 131 6.46 -0.95 -9.34
C LEU A 131 6.29 0.44 -9.98
N ARG A 132 5.26 1.18 -9.59
CA ARG A 132 4.92 2.49 -10.15
C ARG A 132 5.75 3.63 -9.58
N TYR A 133 6.01 3.63 -8.26
CA TYR A 133 6.60 4.76 -7.52
C TYR A 133 8.00 4.49 -6.95
N GLY A 134 8.51 3.26 -7.06
CA GLY A 134 9.82 2.87 -6.53
C GLY A 134 9.85 2.78 -5.01
N ALA A 135 10.88 3.32 -4.39
CA ALA A 135 11.14 3.24 -2.96
C ALA A 135 10.91 4.58 -2.23
N THR A 136 10.00 5.40 -2.73
CA THR A 136 9.63 6.70 -2.14
C THR A 136 8.13 6.94 -2.24
N GLY A 137 7.59 7.75 -1.34
CA GLY A 137 6.18 8.10 -1.34
C GLY A 137 5.29 6.86 -1.31
N PHE A 138 4.32 6.79 -2.20
CA PHE A 138 3.39 5.66 -2.29
C PHE A 138 4.05 4.30 -2.61
N GLY A 139 5.29 4.28 -3.11
CA GLY A 139 6.01 3.04 -3.35
C GLY A 139 6.55 2.38 -2.07
N THR A 140 6.72 3.14 -0.98
CA THR A 140 7.24 2.61 0.29
C THR A 140 6.31 1.60 0.95
N VAL A 141 5.02 1.62 0.61
CA VAL A 141 3.99 0.76 1.23
C VAL A 141 4.20 -0.74 0.98
N ASP A 142 4.96 -1.12 -0.06
CA ASP A 142 5.29 -2.53 -0.35
C ASP A 142 6.54 -3.02 0.40
N TYR A 143 7.33 -2.12 0.93
CA TYR A 143 8.50 -2.51 1.70
C TYR A 143 8.10 -2.93 3.12
N SER A 144 8.82 -3.92 3.65
CA SER A 144 8.72 -4.26 5.06
C SER A 144 9.06 -3.03 5.92
N GLN A 145 8.56 -2.98 7.14
CA GLN A 145 8.84 -1.89 8.09
C GLN A 145 10.30 -1.94 8.55
N ILE A 146 11.21 -1.88 7.58
CA ILE A 146 12.64 -2.08 7.75
C ILE A 146 13.25 -1.05 8.73
N GLY A 147 12.72 0.17 8.80
CA GLY A 147 13.13 1.23 9.71
C GLY A 147 13.01 0.87 11.18
N MET A 148 12.09 -0.03 11.53
CA MET A 148 11.84 -0.42 12.93
C MET A 148 13.08 -0.87 13.68
N ARG A 149 14.08 -1.44 12.99
CA ARG A 149 15.27 -2.02 13.62
C ARG A 149 16.23 -0.97 14.21
N TRP A 150 16.18 0.27 13.71
CA TRP A 150 17.14 1.33 14.11
C TRP A 150 16.48 2.68 14.44
N LEU A 151 15.15 2.75 14.47
CA LEU A 151 14.47 3.95 14.95
C LEU A 151 14.92 4.28 16.38
N THR A 152 15.43 5.49 16.55
CA THR A 152 15.79 6.00 17.89
C THR A 152 14.56 6.65 18.54
N PRO A 153 14.47 6.69 19.89
CA PRO A 153 13.42 7.39 20.58
C PRO A 153 13.28 8.86 20.13
N GLN A 154 14.41 9.52 19.85
CA GLN A 154 14.44 10.91 19.39
C GLN A 154 13.81 11.05 18.00
N ALA A 155 14.08 10.11 17.07
CA ALA A 155 13.48 10.11 15.74
C ALA A 155 11.95 9.87 15.80
N VAL A 156 11.51 8.95 16.65
CA VAL A 156 10.08 8.67 16.90
C VAL A 156 9.37 9.90 17.46
N GLN A 157 9.96 10.55 18.46
CA GLN A 157 9.41 11.76 19.05
C GLN A 157 9.35 12.92 18.06
N ALA A 158 10.40 13.12 17.26
CA ALA A 158 10.43 14.16 16.23
C ALA A 158 9.37 13.93 15.15
N TRP A 159 9.14 12.67 14.75
CA TRP A 159 8.08 12.28 13.82
C TRP A 159 6.70 12.59 14.40
N ALA A 160 6.44 12.20 15.64
CA ALA A 160 5.18 12.46 16.32
C ALA A 160 4.91 13.97 16.43
N ALA A 161 5.87 14.75 16.89
CA ALA A 161 5.74 16.19 17.05
C ALA A 161 5.44 16.93 15.74
N ARG A 162 5.90 16.38 14.60
CA ARG A 162 5.63 16.96 13.28
C ARG A 162 4.25 16.61 12.74
N HIS A 163 3.79 15.37 12.96
CA HIS A 163 2.65 14.82 12.23
C HIS A 163 1.37 14.71 13.06
N PHE A 164 1.48 14.48 14.37
CA PHE A 164 0.32 14.28 15.25
C PHE A 164 -0.04 15.60 15.96
N THR A 165 -0.53 16.55 15.18
CA THR A 165 -0.87 17.92 15.62
C THR A 165 -2.32 18.26 15.31
N ALA A 166 -2.89 19.23 16.03
CA ALA A 166 -4.27 19.65 15.85
C ALA A 166 -4.58 20.10 14.41
N GLY A 167 -3.68 20.88 13.77
CA GLY A 167 -3.87 21.32 12.39
C GLY A 167 -3.76 20.19 11.35
N ASN A 168 -3.19 19.04 11.72
CA ASN A 168 -3.04 17.86 10.86
C ASN A 168 -4.06 16.76 11.15
N ALA A 169 -5.09 17.06 11.97
CA ALA A 169 -6.14 16.15 12.41
C ALA A 169 -7.51 16.55 11.87
N ALA A 170 -8.41 15.58 11.81
CA ALA A 170 -9.86 15.72 11.69
C ALA A 170 -10.52 14.54 12.40
N ALA A 171 -11.79 14.65 12.76
CA ALA A 171 -12.50 13.61 13.49
C ALA A 171 -13.91 13.39 12.95
N TRP A 172 -14.48 12.23 13.26
CA TRP A 172 -15.91 12.01 13.08
C TRP A 172 -16.55 11.40 14.32
N LEU A 173 -17.85 11.64 14.48
CA LEU A 173 -18.67 11.18 15.61
C LEU A 173 -20.02 10.67 15.09
N ALA A 174 -20.27 9.37 15.18
CA ALA A 174 -21.55 8.73 14.90
C ALA A 174 -22.34 8.55 16.20
N GLY A 175 -23.24 9.46 16.48
CA GLY A 175 -24.03 9.53 17.70
C GLY A 175 -24.38 10.97 18.09
N PRO A 176 -24.92 11.20 19.29
CA PRO A 176 -25.24 12.52 19.78
C PRO A 176 -23.96 13.37 20.00
N VAL A 177 -24.12 14.68 19.94
CA VAL A 177 -23.04 15.62 20.29
C VAL A 177 -22.59 15.38 21.73
N ILE A 178 -21.29 15.29 21.95
CA ILE A 178 -20.66 15.12 23.28
C ILE A 178 -20.02 16.46 23.67
N PRO A 179 -20.65 17.24 24.58
CA PRO A 179 -20.16 18.58 24.92
C PRO A 179 -18.78 18.57 25.59
N GLU A 180 -18.43 17.48 26.26
CA GLU A 180 -17.16 17.29 26.97
C GLU A 180 -16.02 16.87 26.05
N LEU A 181 -16.29 16.57 24.77
CA LEU A 181 -15.27 16.14 23.82
C LEU A 181 -14.19 17.20 23.65
N ARG A 182 -12.94 16.81 23.82
CA ARG A 182 -11.74 17.64 23.68
C ARG A 182 -10.64 16.84 23.01
N PHE A 183 -9.72 17.54 22.37
CA PHE A 183 -8.52 16.98 21.78
C PHE A 183 -7.32 17.85 22.16
N ASP A 184 -6.58 17.41 23.18
CA ASP A 184 -5.41 18.13 23.67
C ASP A 184 -4.17 17.76 22.86
N LEU A 185 -4.07 18.33 21.65
CA LEU A 185 -2.98 18.11 20.72
C LEU A 185 -2.11 19.36 20.58
N PRO A 186 -0.80 19.22 20.32
CA PRO A 186 0.07 20.36 20.04
C PRO A 186 -0.40 21.07 18.76
N PRO A 187 -0.18 22.41 18.67
CA PRO A 187 -0.49 23.15 17.46
C PRO A 187 0.39 22.69 16.30
N GLY A 188 -0.11 22.85 15.06
CA GLY A 188 0.62 22.52 13.84
C GLY A 188 -0.20 22.85 12.61
N GLY A 189 0.41 22.71 11.42
CA GLY A 189 -0.27 22.92 10.15
C GLY A 189 -0.69 21.61 9.48
N ARG A 190 -1.63 21.72 8.54
CA ARG A 190 -2.00 20.62 7.64
C ARG A 190 -0.82 20.26 6.74
N LEU A 191 -0.48 18.99 6.68
CA LEU A 191 0.56 18.46 5.79
C LEU A 191 -0.09 17.93 4.51
N ALA A 192 0.48 18.27 3.35
CA ALA A 192 0.04 17.69 2.09
C ALA A 192 0.42 16.21 2.01
N PRO A 193 -0.38 15.38 1.32
CA PRO A 193 0.03 14.01 1.02
C PRO A 193 1.31 14.00 0.16
N PRO A 194 2.08 12.90 0.15
CA PRO A 194 3.22 12.75 -0.75
C PRO A 194 2.80 12.94 -2.21
N ALA A 195 3.63 13.60 -2.98
CA ALA A 195 3.38 13.80 -4.40
C ALA A 195 3.39 12.45 -5.15
N LEU A 196 2.44 12.25 -6.06
CA LEU A 196 2.43 11.13 -6.98
C LEU A 196 3.51 11.35 -8.04
N THR A 197 4.71 10.83 -7.80
CA THR A 197 5.85 10.94 -8.71
C THR A 197 6.17 9.57 -9.30
N PRO A 198 5.47 9.15 -10.39
CA PRO A 198 5.68 7.84 -10.97
C PRO A 198 7.05 7.73 -11.62
N LYS A 199 7.58 6.52 -11.66
CA LYS A 199 8.76 6.18 -12.46
C LYS A 199 8.48 6.45 -13.95
N ARG A 200 9.54 6.70 -14.70
CA ARG A 200 9.44 6.82 -16.16
C ARG A 200 9.25 5.43 -16.78
N LEU A 201 8.01 4.99 -16.86
CA LEU A 201 7.62 3.71 -17.42
C LEU A 201 6.90 3.90 -18.75
N ARG A 202 7.02 2.92 -19.63
CA ARG A 202 6.25 2.87 -20.89
C ARG A 202 5.01 2.02 -20.69
N PHE A 203 3.87 2.66 -20.57
CA PHE A 203 2.58 2.00 -20.42
C PHE A 203 1.88 1.73 -21.76
N PRO A 204 0.94 0.77 -21.84
CA PRO A 204 0.68 -0.26 -20.83
C PRO A 204 1.82 -1.27 -20.75
N LEU A 205 2.04 -1.82 -19.57
CA LEU A 205 3.12 -2.79 -19.36
C LEU A 205 2.65 -4.01 -18.56
N TYR A 206 3.44 -5.10 -18.62
CA TYR A 206 3.24 -6.26 -17.76
C TYR A 206 4.49 -6.58 -16.94
N VAL A 207 4.27 -7.24 -15.81
CA VAL A 207 5.32 -7.77 -14.93
C VAL A 207 4.99 -9.20 -14.54
N GLU A 208 5.98 -10.08 -14.58
CA GLU A 208 5.90 -11.40 -13.99
C GLU A 208 6.21 -11.31 -12.49
N SER A 209 5.44 -12.00 -11.66
CA SER A 209 5.60 -11.99 -10.22
C SER A 209 5.36 -13.37 -9.65
N ASP A 210 6.08 -13.71 -8.58
CA ASP A 210 5.83 -14.93 -7.81
C ASP A 210 4.56 -14.82 -6.95
N SER A 211 3.95 -13.64 -6.87
CA SER A 211 2.62 -13.48 -6.27
C SER A 211 1.58 -14.21 -7.09
N LEU A 212 0.62 -14.82 -6.39
CA LEU A 212 -0.48 -15.53 -7.02
C LEU A 212 -1.44 -14.55 -7.71
N GLY A 213 -2.02 -14.99 -8.83
CA GLY A 213 -3.10 -14.31 -9.49
C GLY A 213 -2.72 -13.31 -10.59
N VAL A 214 -3.76 -12.80 -11.25
CA VAL A 214 -3.68 -11.79 -12.30
C VAL A 214 -4.27 -10.49 -11.79
N THR A 215 -3.52 -9.40 -11.93
CA THR A 215 -3.93 -8.08 -11.41
C THR A 215 -3.80 -7.00 -12.46
N LEU A 216 -4.86 -6.23 -12.66
CA LEU A 216 -4.82 -4.94 -13.33
C LEU A 216 -4.66 -3.84 -12.28
N SER A 217 -3.64 -2.99 -12.43
CA SER A 217 -3.40 -1.82 -11.60
C SER A 217 -3.41 -0.57 -12.45
N MET A 218 -4.24 0.39 -12.09
CA MET A 218 -4.47 1.62 -12.87
C MET A 218 -4.54 2.82 -11.92
N ILE A 219 -4.17 4.00 -12.40
CA ILE A 219 -4.40 5.26 -11.70
C ILE A 219 -5.38 6.10 -12.52
N GLY A 220 -6.41 6.63 -11.86
CA GLY A 220 -7.42 7.48 -12.51
C GLY A 220 -7.77 8.71 -11.69
N GLU A 221 -8.46 9.65 -12.32
CA GLU A 221 -9.03 10.81 -11.65
C GLU A 221 -10.28 10.39 -10.86
N ARG A 222 -10.36 10.80 -9.62
CA ARG A 222 -11.48 10.48 -8.72
C ARG A 222 -12.80 11.00 -9.28
N SER A 223 -13.76 10.11 -9.44
CA SER A 223 -15.14 10.47 -9.84
C SER A 223 -16.10 9.33 -9.55
N THR A 224 -17.38 9.65 -9.43
CA THR A 224 -18.47 8.67 -9.33
C THR A 224 -18.52 7.79 -10.58
N ALA A 225 -18.26 8.35 -11.76
CA ALA A 225 -18.18 7.58 -13.02
C ALA A 225 -17.08 6.53 -12.99
N LEU A 226 -15.88 6.87 -12.45
CA LEU A 226 -14.77 5.94 -12.36
C LEU A 226 -15.03 4.81 -11.36
N SER A 227 -15.56 5.11 -10.18
CA SER A 227 -15.89 4.09 -9.17
C SER A 227 -17.01 3.16 -9.64
N THR A 228 -18.06 3.72 -10.29
CA THR A 228 -19.12 2.95 -10.92
C THR A 228 -18.58 2.06 -12.04
N GLY A 229 -17.71 2.60 -12.90
CA GLY A 229 -17.05 1.84 -13.96
C GLY A 229 -16.24 0.67 -13.44
N LEU A 230 -15.47 0.86 -12.36
CA LEU A 230 -14.72 -0.23 -11.71
C LEU A 230 -15.64 -1.31 -11.13
N SER A 231 -16.74 -0.92 -10.52
CA SER A 231 -17.75 -1.86 -10.01
C SER A 231 -18.35 -2.71 -11.13
N ILE A 232 -18.76 -2.08 -12.24
CA ILE A 232 -19.31 -2.77 -13.41
C ILE A 232 -18.26 -3.68 -14.05
N LEU A 233 -17.00 -3.25 -14.15
CA LEU A 233 -15.89 -4.07 -14.61
C LEU A 233 -15.77 -5.34 -13.75
N GLY A 234 -15.81 -5.20 -12.43
CA GLY A 234 -15.77 -6.34 -11.51
C GLY A 234 -16.92 -7.32 -11.71
N HIS A 235 -18.14 -6.83 -11.90
CA HIS A 235 -19.31 -7.67 -12.17
C HIS A 235 -19.21 -8.40 -13.51
N ARG A 236 -18.87 -7.72 -14.60
CA ARG A 236 -18.68 -8.35 -15.92
C ARG A 236 -17.56 -9.39 -15.89
N ALA A 237 -16.43 -9.04 -15.24
CA ALA A 237 -15.31 -9.96 -15.09
C ALA A 237 -15.70 -11.20 -14.25
N MET A 238 -16.44 -11.03 -13.17
CA MET A 238 -16.98 -12.13 -12.36
C MET A 238 -17.88 -13.03 -13.19
N GLN A 239 -18.81 -12.47 -13.97
CA GLN A 239 -19.69 -13.22 -14.86
C GLN A 239 -18.88 -14.05 -15.87
N ARG A 240 -17.92 -13.43 -16.53
CA ARG A 240 -17.12 -14.10 -17.55
C ARG A 240 -16.17 -15.15 -16.95
N ILE A 241 -15.34 -14.75 -15.97
CA ILE A 241 -14.25 -15.57 -15.44
C ILE A 241 -14.78 -16.73 -14.60
N ARG A 242 -15.75 -16.47 -13.70
CA ARG A 242 -16.28 -17.50 -12.79
C ARG A 242 -17.40 -18.29 -13.41
N TYR A 243 -18.46 -17.62 -13.90
CA TYR A 243 -19.70 -18.31 -14.23
C TYR A 243 -19.72 -18.86 -15.66
N VAL A 244 -19.07 -18.19 -16.63
CA VAL A 244 -19.04 -18.65 -18.03
C VAL A 244 -17.84 -19.53 -18.31
N GLU A 245 -16.64 -19.13 -17.89
CA GLU A 245 -15.40 -19.79 -18.28
C GLU A 245 -14.80 -20.68 -17.18
N GLY A 246 -15.23 -20.56 -15.92
CA GLY A 246 -14.78 -21.40 -14.80
C GLY A 246 -13.29 -21.30 -14.50
N LEU A 247 -12.66 -20.13 -14.74
CA LEU A 247 -11.21 -19.97 -14.65
C LEU A 247 -10.73 -19.67 -13.24
N SER A 248 -11.56 -19.00 -12.42
CA SER A 248 -11.25 -18.62 -11.05
C SER A 248 -12.51 -18.57 -10.21
N TYR A 249 -12.34 -18.66 -8.89
CA TYR A 249 -13.45 -18.56 -7.94
C TYR A 249 -14.06 -17.16 -7.89
N GLY A 250 -13.28 -16.11 -8.13
CA GLY A 250 -13.77 -14.75 -8.03
C GLY A 250 -12.92 -13.69 -8.69
N VAL A 251 -13.51 -12.52 -8.80
CA VAL A 251 -12.83 -11.27 -9.18
C VAL A 251 -13.07 -10.27 -8.07
N GLN A 252 -12.01 -9.60 -7.64
CA GLN A 252 -12.04 -8.55 -6.63
C GLN A 252 -11.68 -7.23 -7.29
N THR A 253 -12.35 -6.15 -6.88
CA THR A 253 -12.00 -4.79 -7.27
C THR A 253 -11.74 -3.95 -6.03
N GLN A 254 -10.78 -3.03 -6.12
CA GLN A 254 -10.44 -2.11 -5.05
C GLN A 254 -10.28 -0.70 -5.64
N TYR A 255 -10.88 0.27 -4.96
CA TYR A 255 -10.76 1.68 -5.27
C TYR A 255 -10.15 2.39 -4.06
N GLU A 256 -8.95 2.93 -4.21
CA GLU A 256 -8.19 3.55 -3.11
C GLU A 256 -7.85 4.99 -3.45
N GLN A 257 -8.26 5.91 -2.61
CA GLN A 257 -7.96 7.32 -2.76
C GLN A 257 -6.51 7.60 -2.36
N LEU A 258 -5.71 8.15 -3.27
CA LEU A 258 -4.31 8.47 -3.02
C LEU A 258 -4.11 9.93 -2.57
N ASP A 259 -4.82 10.83 -3.20
CA ASP A 259 -4.81 12.26 -2.88
C ASP A 259 -6.17 12.90 -3.18
N GLY A 260 -6.27 14.24 -3.18
CA GLY A 260 -7.50 14.97 -3.46
C GLY A 260 -8.07 14.75 -4.87
N ARG A 261 -7.30 14.19 -5.81
CA ARG A 261 -7.68 14.05 -7.22
C ARG A 261 -7.54 12.63 -7.78
N SER A 262 -6.65 11.84 -7.23
CA SER A 262 -6.23 10.57 -7.81
C SER A 262 -6.70 9.39 -6.99
N ALA A 263 -7.09 8.33 -7.68
CA ALA A 263 -7.40 7.03 -7.08
C ALA A 263 -6.60 5.91 -7.77
N HIS A 264 -6.21 4.91 -6.99
CA HIS A 264 -5.67 3.64 -7.45
C HIS A 264 -6.79 2.63 -7.60
N LEU A 265 -6.87 2.03 -8.76
CA LEU A 265 -7.86 1.02 -9.12
C LEU A 265 -7.16 -0.33 -9.29
N ILE A 266 -7.70 -1.33 -8.66
CA ILE A 266 -7.28 -2.73 -8.81
C ILE A 266 -8.46 -3.56 -9.30
N ALA A 267 -8.20 -4.45 -10.25
CA ALA A 267 -9.03 -5.59 -10.53
C ALA A 267 -8.15 -6.85 -10.48
N HIS A 268 -8.50 -7.79 -9.63
CA HIS A 268 -7.69 -8.97 -9.30
C HIS A 268 -8.51 -10.24 -9.41
N THR A 269 -7.89 -11.30 -9.91
CA THR A 269 -8.43 -12.66 -9.91
C THR A 269 -7.30 -13.66 -9.67
N ASP A 270 -7.62 -14.76 -8.99
CA ASP A 270 -6.66 -15.78 -8.57
C ASP A 270 -6.99 -17.14 -9.25
N PRO A 271 -6.66 -17.30 -10.55
CA PRO A 271 -6.83 -18.54 -11.28
C PRO A 271 -5.73 -19.54 -10.95
N LEU A 272 -5.94 -20.82 -11.30
CA LEU A 272 -4.84 -21.76 -11.39
C LEU A 272 -3.81 -21.26 -12.42
N LEU A 273 -2.51 -21.59 -12.22
CA LEU A 273 -1.42 -21.11 -13.05
C LEU A 273 -1.66 -21.36 -14.56
N GLU A 274 -2.17 -22.53 -14.91
CA GLU A 274 -2.50 -22.93 -16.29
C GLU A 274 -3.61 -22.09 -16.91
N HIS A 275 -4.46 -21.45 -16.11
CA HIS A 275 -5.55 -20.60 -16.55
C HIS A 275 -5.20 -19.09 -16.54
N SER A 276 -4.04 -18.71 -16.01
CA SER A 276 -3.67 -17.30 -15.77
C SER A 276 -3.65 -16.45 -17.04
N THR A 277 -3.10 -16.95 -18.15
CA THR A 277 -3.12 -16.23 -19.44
C THR A 277 -4.56 -15.98 -19.91
N LYS A 278 -5.42 -16.98 -19.81
CA LYS A 278 -6.82 -16.89 -20.25
C LYS A 278 -7.63 -15.96 -19.36
N ALA A 279 -7.44 -16.04 -18.03
CA ALA A 279 -8.09 -15.15 -17.09
C ALA A 279 -7.65 -13.69 -17.28
N GLY A 280 -6.35 -13.47 -17.53
CA GLY A 280 -5.81 -12.15 -17.86
C GLY A 280 -6.37 -11.58 -19.16
N SER A 281 -6.51 -12.41 -20.21
CA SER A 281 -7.22 -12.03 -21.44
C SER A 281 -8.65 -11.62 -21.16
N ALA A 282 -9.40 -12.46 -20.43
CA ALA A 282 -10.80 -12.19 -20.13
C ALA A 282 -10.99 -10.89 -19.35
N LEU A 283 -10.12 -10.63 -18.35
CA LEU A 283 -10.17 -9.41 -17.55
C LEU A 283 -9.88 -8.15 -18.39
N LEU A 284 -8.86 -8.20 -19.25
CA LEU A 284 -8.50 -7.12 -20.17
C LEU A 284 -9.58 -6.87 -21.23
N ASP A 285 -10.15 -7.94 -21.83
CA ASP A 285 -11.22 -7.78 -22.81
C ASP A 285 -12.44 -7.10 -22.23
N VAL A 286 -12.80 -7.43 -20.97
CA VAL A 286 -13.90 -6.77 -20.26
C VAL A 286 -13.59 -5.29 -20.04
N ALA A 287 -12.37 -4.95 -19.62
CA ALA A 287 -11.94 -3.58 -19.40
C ALA A 287 -11.91 -2.77 -20.70
N ASP A 288 -11.35 -3.36 -21.77
CA ASP A 288 -11.28 -2.75 -23.10
C ASP A 288 -12.70 -2.42 -23.63
N VAL A 289 -13.58 -3.44 -23.64
CA VAL A 289 -14.96 -3.26 -24.13
C VAL A 289 -15.70 -2.19 -23.32
N LEU A 290 -15.60 -2.24 -21.99
CA LEU A 290 -16.29 -1.27 -21.11
C LEU A 290 -15.77 0.16 -21.32
N SER A 291 -14.48 0.33 -21.56
CA SER A 291 -13.87 1.65 -21.82
C SER A 291 -14.23 2.21 -23.21
N LEU A 292 -14.58 1.35 -24.17
CA LEU A 292 -14.96 1.75 -25.53
C LEU A 292 -16.46 2.04 -25.68
N THR A 293 -17.31 1.18 -25.11
CA THR A 293 -18.77 1.23 -25.33
C THR A 293 -19.56 1.73 -24.12
N GLY A 294 -18.95 1.75 -22.93
CA GLY A 294 -19.64 1.93 -21.67
C GLY A 294 -20.49 0.71 -21.27
N PRO A 295 -21.17 0.78 -20.14
CA PRO A 295 -22.19 -0.19 -19.74
C PRO A 295 -23.43 -0.07 -20.63
N ASP A 296 -24.23 -1.12 -20.72
CA ASP A 296 -25.58 -0.97 -21.22
C ASP A 296 -26.49 -0.27 -20.18
N ALA A 297 -27.69 0.16 -20.63
CA ALA A 297 -28.58 0.92 -19.77
C ALA A 297 -29.07 0.12 -18.54
N GLU A 298 -29.24 -1.18 -18.68
CA GLU A 298 -29.70 -2.06 -17.60
C GLU A 298 -28.60 -2.31 -16.57
N GLU A 299 -27.36 -2.51 -17.00
CA GLU A 299 -26.19 -2.64 -16.13
C GLU A 299 -25.95 -1.37 -15.30
N LEU A 300 -26.03 -0.21 -15.98
CA LEU A 300 -25.87 1.08 -15.30
C LEU A 300 -26.97 1.29 -14.27
N ALA A 301 -28.23 1.04 -14.65
CA ALA A 301 -29.35 1.15 -13.74
C ALA A 301 -29.25 0.22 -12.54
N ARG A 302 -28.80 -1.05 -12.74
CA ARG A 302 -28.55 -1.99 -11.63
C ARG A 302 -27.43 -1.51 -10.71
N SER A 303 -26.34 -0.98 -11.26
CA SER A 303 -25.22 -0.47 -10.47
C SER A 303 -25.63 0.75 -9.63
N VAL A 304 -26.41 1.67 -10.21
CA VAL A 304 -26.95 2.84 -9.51
C VAL A 304 -27.95 2.42 -8.43
N ALA A 305 -28.83 1.46 -8.72
CA ALA A 305 -29.80 0.95 -7.73
C ALA A 305 -29.10 0.27 -6.55
N ALA A 306 -28.06 -0.54 -6.78
CA ALA A 306 -27.28 -1.17 -5.71
C ALA A 306 -26.52 -0.13 -4.86
N MET A 307 -26.00 0.93 -5.48
CA MET A 307 -25.40 2.06 -4.76
C MET A 307 -26.45 2.78 -3.91
N ASP A 308 -27.63 3.07 -4.48
CA ASP A 308 -28.72 3.74 -3.78
C ASP A 308 -29.22 2.94 -2.57
N GLU A 309 -29.32 1.62 -2.72
CA GLU A 309 -29.66 0.72 -1.62
C GLU A 309 -28.58 0.78 -0.51
N ALA A 310 -27.31 0.67 -0.86
CA ALA A 310 -26.21 0.76 0.09
C ALA A 310 -26.16 2.12 0.81
N LEU A 311 -26.41 3.22 0.08
CA LEU A 311 -26.47 4.56 0.65
C LEU A 311 -27.75 4.84 1.48
N SER A 312 -28.74 3.97 1.42
CA SER A 312 -29.98 4.08 2.21
C SER A 312 -29.88 3.47 3.60
N ASP A 313 -28.85 2.69 3.88
CA ASP A 313 -28.56 2.20 5.23
C ASP A 313 -28.14 3.37 6.16
N PRO A 314 -28.79 3.56 7.32
CA PRO A 314 -28.37 4.59 8.29
C PRO A 314 -26.89 4.52 8.68
N GLN A 315 -26.28 3.34 8.62
CA GLN A 315 -24.85 3.14 8.90
C GLN A 315 -23.94 3.73 7.80
N SER A 316 -24.46 4.00 6.61
CA SER A 316 -23.73 4.65 5.53
C SER A 316 -23.27 6.08 5.90
N ALA A 317 -23.96 6.74 6.84
CA ALA A 317 -23.52 8.03 7.39
C ALA A 317 -22.11 7.97 8.03
N ILE A 318 -21.70 6.81 8.55
CA ILE A 318 -20.33 6.65 9.10
C ILE A 318 -19.31 6.65 7.97
N ALA A 319 -19.58 5.94 6.89
CA ALA A 319 -18.71 5.95 5.72
C ALA A 319 -18.64 7.35 5.06
N GLU A 320 -19.75 8.10 5.09
CA GLU A 320 -19.78 9.50 4.65
C GLU A 320 -18.87 10.36 5.51
N MET A 321 -19.00 10.28 6.84
CA MET A 321 -18.18 11.06 7.76
C MET A 321 -16.71 10.68 7.66
N ASP A 322 -16.37 9.39 7.53
CA ASP A 322 -14.98 8.94 7.36
C ASP A 322 -14.40 9.48 6.05
N ARG A 323 -15.18 9.44 4.95
CA ARG A 323 -14.80 10.05 3.68
C ARG A 323 -14.65 11.56 3.79
N ALA A 324 -15.56 12.25 4.49
CA ALA A 324 -15.49 13.69 4.71
C ALA A 324 -14.23 14.08 5.49
N VAL A 325 -13.86 13.32 6.52
CA VAL A 325 -12.60 13.45 7.24
C VAL A 325 -11.41 13.24 6.30
N HIS A 326 -11.45 12.21 5.46
CA HIS A 326 -10.38 11.93 4.51
C HIS A 326 -10.23 13.07 3.48
N ASP A 327 -11.33 13.55 2.91
CA ASP A 327 -11.34 14.69 1.98
C ASP A 327 -10.84 15.98 2.64
N GLU A 328 -11.26 16.27 3.89
CA GLU A 328 -10.77 17.39 4.68
C GLU A 328 -9.24 17.31 4.88
N LEU A 329 -8.74 16.11 5.21
CA LEU A 329 -7.31 15.87 5.43
C LEU A 329 -6.47 16.00 4.15
N LEU A 330 -7.03 15.65 3.01
CA LEU A 330 -6.36 15.74 1.70
C LEU A 330 -6.58 17.10 1.01
N GLY A 331 -7.37 18.00 1.59
CA GLY A 331 -7.73 19.28 0.97
C GLY A 331 -8.60 19.09 -0.29
N ALA A 332 -9.35 18.01 -0.36
CA ALA A 332 -10.28 17.71 -1.45
C ALA A 332 -11.66 18.31 -1.20
N ALA A 333 -12.45 18.47 -2.26
CA ALA A 333 -13.85 18.81 -2.12
C ALA A 333 -14.60 17.66 -1.45
N HIS A 334 -15.45 18.00 -0.48
CA HIS A 334 -16.32 17.03 0.18
C HIS A 334 -17.63 16.90 -0.58
N PHE A 335 -18.02 15.65 -0.82
CA PHE A 335 -19.32 15.30 -1.41
C PHE A 335 -20.16 14.56 -0.37
N THR A 336 -21.40 15.01 -0.17
CA THR A 336 -22.37 14.31 0.68
C THR A 336 -22.86 13.03 0.01
N LEU A 337 -23.53 12.15 0.77
CA LEU A 337 -24.22 11.00 0.18
C LEU A 337 -25.28 11.43 -0.85
N ALA A 338 -25.92 12.59 -0.62
CA ALA A 338 -26.89 13.14 -1.56
C ALA A 338 -26.23 13.53 -2.89
N ASP A 339 -25.07 14.21 -2.84
CA ASP A 339 -24.32 14.60 -4.04
C ASP A 339 -23.88 13.35 -4.83
N VAL A 340 -23.35 12.34 -4.15
CA VAL A 340 -22.93 11.07 -4.79
C VAL A 340 -24.12 10.35 -5.44
N ARG A 341 -25.29 10.35 -4.77
CA ARG A 341 -26.52 9.77 -5.31
C ARG A 341 -26.99 10.53 -6.54
N GLU A 342 -27.03 11.86 -6.50
CA GLU A 342 -27.40 12.71 -7.62
C GLU A 342 -26.46 12.51 -8.81
N GLU A 343 -25.15 12.54 -8.59
CA GLU A 343 -24.17 12.25 -9.64
C GLU A 343 -24.35 10.85 -10.23
N ALA A 344 -24.56 9.82 -9.40
CA ALA A 344 -24.74 8.45 -9.86
C ALA A 344 -26.00 8.29 -10.72
N GLN A 345 -27.11 8.94 -10.34
CA GLN A 345 -28.35 8.93 -11.11
C GLN A 345 -28.26 9.68 -12.44
N ALA A 346 -27.36 10.67 -12.52
CA ALA A 346 -27.11 11.44 -13.75
C ALA A 346 -26.08 10.78 -14.69
N LEU A 347 -25.44 9.66 -14.28
CA LEU A 347 -24.42 8.99 -15.09
C LEU A 347 -24.99 8.47 -16.41
N THR A 348 -24.18 8.64 -17.45
CA THR A 348 -24.42 8.05 -18.78
C THR A 348 -23.36 6.98 -19.09
N PRO A 349 -23.68 6.00 -19.95
CA PRO A 349 -22.70 5.02 -20.42
C PRO A 349 -21.41 5.66 -20.98
N THR A 350 -21.55 6.75 -21.70
CA THR A 350 -20.42 7.49 -22.29
C THR A 350 -19.49 8.08 -21.23
N GLN A 351 -20.05 8.62 -20.13
CA GLN A 351 -19.24 9.16 -19.02
C GLN A 351 -18.47 8.05 -18.30
N VAL A 352 -19.08 6.89 -18.10
CA VAL A 352 -18.41 5.72 -17.50
C VAL A 352 -17.27 5.23 -18.40
N ALA A 353 -17.50 5.10 -19.70
CA ALA A 353 -16.46 4.72 -20.67
C ALA A 353 -15.30 5.73 -20.67
N ALA A 354 -15.62 7.02 -20.73
CA ALA A 354 -14.62 8.10 -20.74
C ALA A 354 -13.78 8.12 -19.46
N ALA A 355 -14.36 7.82 -18.30
CA ALA A 355 -13.65 7.76 -17.03
C ALA A 355 -12.66 6.57 -16.93
N LEU A 356 -12.97 5.43 -17.57
CA LEU A 356 -12.14 4.24 -17.56
C LEU A 356 -10.97 4.27 -18.56
N LYS A 357 -11.08 5.04 -19.63
CA LYS A 357 -10.08 5.04 -20.71
C LYS A 357 -8.70 5.53 -20.26
N PRO A 358 -8.52 6.71 -19.62
CA PRO A 358 -7.20 7.17 -19.18
C PRO A 358 -6.50 6.24 -18.16
N PRO A 359 -7.20 5.60 -17.20
CA PRO A 359 -6.61 4.58 -16.34
C PRO A 359 -6.01 3.40 -17.11
N LEU A 360 -6.66 2.92 -18.17
CA LEU A 360 -6.13 1.82 -18.99
C LEU A 360 -4.86 2.21 -19.75
N ASP A 361 -4.70 3.48 -20.13
CA ASP A 361 -3.49 3.97 -20.80
C ASP A 361 -2.25 3.92 -19.87
N ASN A 362 -2.44 3.84 -18.54
CA ASN A 362 -1.35 3.72 -17.55
C ASN A 362 -1.34 2.37 -16.81
N LEU A 363 -1.92 1.33 -17.42
CA LEU A 363 -2.09 0.01 -16.84
C LEU A 363 -0.76 -0.71 -16.55
N ILE A 364 -0.66 -1.30 -15.37
CA ILE A 364 0.29 -2.37 -15.03
C ILE A 364 -0.49 -3.67 -14.91
N LEU A 365 -0.15 -4.66 -15.73
CA LEU A 365 -0.65 -6.02 -15.65
C LEU A 365 0.36 -6.87 -14.87
N VAL A 366 -0.03 -7.39 -13.71
CA VAL A 366 0.74 -8.40 -12.98
C VAL A 366 0.24 -9.78 -13.37
N ILE A 367 1.15 -10.68 -13.72
CA ILE A 367 0.88 -12.08 -14.06
C ILE A 367 1.83 -12.99 -13.29
N PRO A 368 1.45 -14.25 -13.00
CA PRO A 368 2.35 -15.21 -12.38
C PRO A 368 3.58 -15.50 -13.24
N THR A 369 4.74 -15.69 -12.58
CA THR A 369 6.00 -16.07 -13.25
C THR A 369 5.81 -17.29 -14.16
N GLY A 370 6.37 -17.21 -15.38
CA GLY A 370 6.23 -18.24 -16.40
C GLY A 370 4.91 -18.20 -17.19
N THR A 371 4.08 -17.20 -16.95
CA THR A 371 2.85 -16.94 -17.71
C THR A 371 3.18 -15.96 -18.86
N ARG A 372 2.57 -16.17 -20.01
CA ARG A 372 2.72 -15.22 -21.14
C ARG A 372 1.76 -14.05 -20.99
N SER A 373 2.25 -12.85 -21.34
CA SER A 373 1.36 -11.68 -21.45
C SER A 373 0.24 -11.96 -22.45
N PRO A 374 -1.03 -11.74 -22.07
CA PRO A 374 -2.16 -11.93 -23.00
C PRO A 374 -2.26 -10.84 -24.07
N ARG A 375 -1.42 -9.81 -24.00
CA ARG A 375 -1.36 -8.68 -24.95
C ARG A 375 0.07 -8.53 -25.50
N PRO A 376 0.33 -8.85 -26.78
CA PRO A 376 1.67 -8.77 -27.36
C PRO A 376 2.28 -7.37 -27.39
N HIS A 377 1.44 -6.33 -27.37
CA HIS A 377 1.89 -4.93 -27.40
C HIS A 377 2.21 -4.34 -26.03
N PHE A 378 1.94 -5.06 -24.94
CA PHE A 378 2.34 -4.62 -23.61
C PHE A 378 3.86 -4.76 -23.46
N ALA A 379 4.51 -3.66 -23.06
CA ALA A 379 5.93 -3.70 -22.78
C ALA A 379 6.20 -4.54 -21.52
N PRO A 380 7.27 -5.35 -21.49
CA PRO A 380 7.71 -5.94 -20.23
C PRO A 380 8.16 -4.83 -19.27
N TYR A 381 7.94 -5.04 -17.97
CA TYR A 381 8.48 -4.12 -16.96
C TYR A 381 10.01 -4.07 -17.08
N PRO A 382 10.62 -2.88 -17.14
CA PRO A 382 12.06 -2.75 -17.29
C PRO A 382 12.75 -3.10 -15.95
N GLU A 383 13.31 -4.31 -15.87
CA GLU A 383 14.06 -4.75 -14.69
C GLU A 383 15.51 -4.26 -14.72
N MET A 384 16.10 -4.19 -15.91
CA MET A 384 17.51 -3.84 -16.10
C MET A 384 17.70 -2.83 -17.23
N GLU A 385 18.67 -1.94 -17.06
CA GLU A 385 19.09 -0.99 -18.09
C GLU A 385 20.04 -1.63 -19.11
N ALA A 386 20.15 -1.02 -20.29
CA ALA A 386 20.99 -1.53 -21.37
C ALA A 386 22.50 -1.49 -21.04
N HIS A 387 22.93 -0.60 -20.13
CA HIS A 387 24.35 -0.41 -19.80
C HIS A 387 24.57 -0.15 -18.31
N ALA A 388 25.69 -0.68 -17.79
CA ALA A 388 26.19 -0.33 -16.47
C ALA A 388 26.74 1.10 -16.44
N LEU A 389 26.75 1.71 -15.26
CA LEU A 389 27.45 2.97 -15.01
C LEU A 389 28.96 2.82 -15.28
N PRO A 390 29.64 3.89 -15.72
CA PRO A 390 31.10 3.86 -15.89
C PRO A 390 31.80 3.59 -14.54
N GLY A 391 32.74 2.64 -14.53
CA GLY A 391 33.44 2.29 -13.30
C GLY A 391 34.43 1.13 -13.46
N THR A 392 35.00 0.73 -12.33
CA THR A 392 35.86 -0.45 -12.23
C THR A 392 35.02 -1.71 -12.09
N GLU A 393 35.32 -2.71 -12.89
CA GLU A 393 34.60 -3.99 -12.91
C GLU A 393 35.21 -5.00 -11.94
N PHE A 394 34.37 -5.65 -11.15
CA PHE A 394 34.72 -6.72 -10.23
C PHE A 394 33.94 -7.97 -10.63
N PRO A 395 34.59 -8.97 -11.27
CA PRO A 395 33.89 -10.15 -11.75
C PRO A 395 33.44 -11.07 -10.59
N HIS A 396 32.33 -11.76 -10.81
CA HIS A 396 31.84 -12.80 -9.93
C HIS A 396 32.77 -14.04 -9.95
N LEU A 397 33.12 -14.59 -8.79
CA LEU A 397 34.11 -15.65 -8.67
C LEU A 397 33.69 -17.00 -9.28
N TYR A 398 32.42 -17.28 -9.34
CA TYR A 398 31.89 -18.60 -9.72
C TYR A 398 31.39 -18.64 -11.17
N GLY A 399 31.83 -17.72 -12.03
CA GLY A 399 31.62 -17.81 -13.47
C GLY A 399 30.18 -17.58 -13.94
N SER A 400 29.37 -16.85 -13.18
CA SER A 400 28.01 -16.45 -13.58
C SER A 400 27.98 -15.47 -14.75
N GLY A 401 29.12 -14.87 -15.11
CA GLY A 401 29.20 -13.78 -16.09
C GLY A 401 28.79 -12.42 -15.52
N GLU A 402 28.37 -12.36 -14.28
CA GLU A 402 28.00 -11.12 -13.60
C GLU A 402 29.23 -10.31 -13.18
N HIS A 403 29.09 -8.99 -13.18
CA HIS A 403 30.10 -8.05 -12.72
C HIS A 403 29.47 -7.00 -11.82
N MET A 404 30.08 -6.77 -10.67
CA MET A 404 29.83 -5.56 -9.91
C MET A 404 30.68 -4.44 -10.53
N VAL A 405 30.06 -3.33 -10.91
CA VAL A 405 30.75 -2.17 -11.48
C VAL A 405 30.61 -1.02 -10.50
N VAL A 406 31.74 -0.46 -10.07
CA VAL A 406 31.75 0.62 -9.08
C VAL A 406 32.48 1.82 -9.65
N GLY A 407 31.78 2.94 -9.70
CA GLY A 407 32.27 4.19 -10.28
C GLY A 407 32.02 5.42 -9.40
N PRO A 408 32.45 6.59 -9.87
CA PRO A 408 32.29 7.84 -9.12
C PRO A 408 30.83 8.26 -8.95
N SER A 409 29.96 7.88 -9.89
CA SER A 409 28.53 8.26 -9.87
C SER A 409 27.63 7.24 -9.17
N GLY A 410 28.06 5.96 -9.07
CA GLY A 410 27.19 4.92 -8.52
C GLY A 410 27.79 3.52 -8.60
N ILE A 411 26.91 2.56 -8.39
CA ILE A 411 27.17 1.12 -8.43
C ILE A 411 26.23 0.43 -9.39
N SER A 412 26.72 -0.59 -10.11
CA SER A 412 25.91 -1.41 -10.99
C SER A 412 26.13 -2.90 -10.73
N LEU A 413 25.08 -3.69 -10.87
CA LEU A 413 25.18 -5.14 -11.03
C LEU A 413 24.87 -5.46 -12.50
N ARG A 414 25.89 -5.85 -13.27
CA ARG A 414 25.79 -6.17 -14.70
C ARG A 414 25.71 -7.68 -14.90
N ASP A 415 24.74 -8.14 -15.68
CA ASP A 415 24.58 -9.55 -16.05
C ASP A 415 25.50 -9.97 -17.21
N ALA A 416 25.43 -11.26 -17.59
CA ALA A 416 26.21 -11.84 -18.68
C ALA A 416 25.82 -11.25 -20.06
N ASP A 417 24.59 -10.78 -20.23
CA ASP A 417 24.07 -10.16 -21.45
C ASP A 417 24.38 -8.64 -21.51
N ARG A 418 25.19 -8.14 -20.56
CA ARG A 418 25.60 -6.74 -20.42
C ARG A 418 24.52 -5.76 -19.98
N ARG A 419 23.34 -6.23 -19.62
CA ARG A 419 22.30 -5.42 -18.98
C ARG A 419 22.66 -5.18 -17.52
N ALA A 420 22.19 -4.11 -16.92
CA ALA A 420 22.60 -3.71 -15.58
C ALA A 420 21.47 -3.17 -14.72
N LEU A 421 21.50 -3.52 -13.44
CA LEU A 421 20.84 -2.77 -12.37
C LEU A 421 21.78 -1.63 -11.99
N ASN A 422 21.29 -0.39 -11.97
CA ASN A 422 22.08 0.79 -11.66
C ASN A 422 21.52 1.53 -10.45
N ILE A 423 22.40 1.94 -9.52
CA ILE A 423 22.04 2.84 -8.41
C ILE A 423 23.07 3.97 -8.36
N LEU A 424 22.62 5.21 -8.55
CA LEU A 424 23.45 6.39 -8.30
C LEU A 424 23.62 6.60 -6.80
N TRP A 425 24.79 6.99 -6.32
CA TRP A 425 25.05 7.19 -4.88
C TRP A 425 24.03 8.13 -4.23
N GLN A 426 23.71 9.23 -4.89
CA GLN A 426 22.73 10.20 -4.42
C GLN A 426 21.27 9.70 -4.42
N GLU A 427 20.98 8.64 -5.17
CA GLU A 427 19.64 8.04 -5.26
C GLU A 427 19.42 6.92 -4.25
N ILE A 428 20.42 6.55 -3.46
CA ILE A 428 20.24 5.59 -2.38
C ILE A 428 19.26 6.15 -1.35
N VAL A 429 18.19 5.45 -1.08
CA VAL A 429 17.17 5.80 -0.07
C VAL A 429 17.39 5.04 1.24
N VAL A 430 17.96 3.85 1.18
CA VAL A 430 18.44 3.09 2.34
C VAL A 430 19.51 2.10 1.92
N GLY A 431 20.46 1.85 2.80
CA GLY A 431 21.46 0.79 2.67
C GLY A 431 21.63 0.01 3.97
N GLY A 432 21.59 -1.34 3.88
CA GLY A 432 21.85 -2.24 5.00
C GLY A 432 23.32 -2.66 5.05
N ARG A 433 23.95 -2.65 6.25
CA ARG A 433 25.32 -3.12 6.50
C ARG A 433 25.28 -4.27 7.49
N TRP A 434 25.84 -5.41 7.13
CA TRP A 434 26.07 -6.52 8.06
C TRP A 434 27.54 -6.64 8.43
N GLN A 435 27.80 -7.24 9.59
CA GLN A 435 29.17 -7.44 10.11
C GLN A 435 30.06 -8.29 9.19
N ASP A 436 29.46 -9.22 8.42
CA ASP A 436 30.18 -10.06 7.45
C ASP A 436 30.55 -9.30 6.14
N GLY A 437 30.29 -8.02 6.08
CA GLY A 437 30.56 -7.16 4.94
C GLY A 437 29.47 -7.16 3.86
N THR A 438 28.37 -7.90 4.02
CA THR A 438 27.24 -7.82 3.11
C THR A 438 26.64 -6.41 3.15
N ARG A 439 26.27 -5.89 1.96
CA ARG A 439 25.57 -4.60 1.77
C ARG A 439 24.34 -4.82 0.93
N LEU A 440 23.22 -4.27 1.36
CA LEU A 440 22.02 -4.09 0.55
C LEU A 440 21.88 -2.60 0.25
N LEU A 441 21.71 -2.24 -0.99
CA LEU A 441 21.45 -0.87 -1.41
C LEU A 441 20.11 -0.81 -2.14
N VAL A 442 19.28 0.17 -1.79
CA VAL A 442 18.00 0.41 -2.43
C VAL A 442 18.03 1.80 -3.03
N GLY A 443 17.83 1.88 -4.33
CA GLY A 443 17.71 3.12 -5.08
C GLY A 443 16.30 3.71 -4.99
N ARG A 444 16.18 5.00 -5.23
CA ARG A 444 14.91 5.75 -5.24
C ARG A 444 13.87 5.12 -6.17
N ASP A 445 14.28 4.57 -7.28
CA ASP A 445 13.43 3.89 -8.27
C ASP A 445 13.00 2.47 -7.84
N GLY A 446 13.44 1.99 -6.67
CA GLY A 446 13.19 0.65 -6.15
C GLY A 446 14.18 -0.40 -6.66
N THR A 447 15.23 -0.02 -7.38
CA THR A 447 16.32 -0.93 -7.74
C THR A 447 17.04 -1.39 -6.48
N GLU A 448 17.27 -2.70 -6.36
CA GLU A 448 17.97 -3.31 -5.24
C GLU A 448 19.25 -3.98 -5.72
N ILE A 449 20.37 -3.66 -5.08
CA ILE A 449 21.66 -4.33 -5.30
C ILE A 449 22.16 -4.89 -3.98
N THR A 450 22.33 -6.21 -3.93
CA THR A 450 22.93 -6.90 -2.78
C THR A 450 24.37 -7.26 -3.11
N PHE A 451 25.32 -6.64 -2.41
CA PHE A 451 26.71 -7.01 -2.46
C PHE A 451 27.03 -8.05 -1.37
N ARG A 452 27.56 -9.21 -1.79
CA ARG A 452 27.94 -10.34 -0.92
C ARG A 452 29.44 -10.59 -1.09
N PRO A 453 30.30 -10.18 -0.14
CA PRO A 453 31.77 -10.23 -0.30
C PRO A 453 32.33 -11.57 -0.79
N PRO A 454 31.88 -12.75 -0.31
CA PRO A 454 32.47 -14.04 -0.66
C PRO A 454 32.39 -14.43 -2.12
N VAL A 455 31.51 -13.79 -2.92
CA VAL A 455 31.28 -14.17 -4.31
C VAL A 455 31.96 -13.25 -5.33
N TRP A 456 32.66 -12.19 -4.90
CA TRP A 456 33.27 -11.19 -5.78
C TRP A 456 34.79 -11.16 -5.68
N ARG A 457 35.47 -10.81 -6.77
CA ARG A 457 36.90 -10.49 -6.72
C ARG A 457 37.11 -9.14 -6.02
N ASN A 458 38.21 -9.06 -5.24
CA ASN A 458 38.61 -7.84 -4.53
C ASN A 458 37.47 -7.19 -3.70
N PRO A 459 36.75 -7.95 -2.86
CA PRO A 459 35.57 -7.45 -2.19
C PRO A 459 35.84 -6.25 -1.26
N ARG A 460 37.07 -6.12 -0.75
CA ARG A 460 37.46 -4.98 0.11
C ARG A 460 37.43 -3.66 -0.62
N GLN A 461 37.75 -3.65 -1.93
CA GLN A 461 37.69 -2.42 -2.74
C GLN A 461 36.25 -1.99 -3.01
N VAL A 462 35.36 -2.95 -3.30
CA VAL A 462 33.92 -2.69 -3.46
C VAL A 462 33.33 -2.15 -2.17
N LEU A 463 33.62 -2.78 -1.02
CA LEU A 463 33.15 -2.33 0.29
C LEU A 463 33.60 -0.90 0.61
N ALA A 464 34.91 -0.64 0.44
CA ALA A 464 35.46 0.69 0.70
C ALA A 464 34.79 1.76 -0.17
N ALA A 465 34.49 1.43 -1.43
CA ALA A 465 33.82 2.36 -2.32
C ALA A 465 32.34 2.58 -1.94
N ILE A 466 31.61 1.54 -1.55
CA ILE A 466 30.24 1.67 -1.04
C ILE A 466 30.22 2.54 0.22
N ASP A 467 31.05 2.21 1.21
CA ASP A 467 31.06 2.89 2.51
C ASP A 467 31.56 4.35 2.42
N ALA A 468 32.35 4.68 1.38
CA ALA A 468 32.84 6.04 1.15
C ALA A 468 31.87 6.94 0.37
N ASN A 469 31.03 6.37 -0.49
CA ASN A 469 30.19 7.14 -1.42
C ASN A 469 28.70 7.09 -1.10
N ALA A 470 28.20 6.03 -0.46
CA ALA A 470 26.81 5.98 -0.04
C ALA A 470 26.55 7.01 1.08
N PRO A 471 25.38 7.72 1.07
CA PRO A 471 25.05 8.69 2.12
C PRO A 471 25.06 8.03 3.49
N ALA A 472 25.89 8.55 4.42
CA ALA A 472 26.10 7.92 5.74
C ALA A 472 24.82 7.85 6.59
N ASP A 473 23.92 8.82 6.44
CA ASP A 473 22.61 8.90 7.08
C ASP A 473 21.59 7.89 6.53
N ARG A 474 21.91 7.24 5.41
CA ARG A 474 21.09 6.22 4.77
C ARG A 474 21.63 4.80 4.99
N LEU A 475 22.86 4.66 5.49
CA LEU A 475 23.46 3.38 5.79
C LEU A 475 23.16 2.95 7.22
N VAL A 476 22.55 1.79 7.38
CA VAL A 476 22.08 1.26 8.65
C VAL A 476 22.76 -0.04 8.98
N ASP A 477 23.26 -0.16 10.21
CA ASP A 477 23.85 -1.41 10.70
C ASP A 477 22.76 -2.43 11.04
N LEU A 478 22.86 -3.61 10.46
CA LEU A 478 21.89 -4.69 10.62
C LEU A 478 22.50 -5.83 11.42
N GLU A 479 21.78 -6.23 12.46
CA GLU A 479 22.08 -7.42 13.26
C GLU A 479 21.43 -8.68 12.66
N GLY A 480 21.94 -9.85 13.05
CA GLY A 480 21.40 -11.14 12.64
C GLY A 480 21.98 -11.68 11.34
N PRO A 481 21.36 -12.73 10.78
CA PRO A 481 21.87 -13.41 9.60
C PRO A 481 21.75 -12.53 8.36
N SER A 482 22.86 -12.38 7.63
CA SER A 482 22.87 -11.66 6.36
C SER A 482 22.32 -12.53 5.22
N PRO A 483 21.94 -11.94 4.06
CA PRO A 483 21.66 -12.69 2.85
C PRO A 483 22.80 -13.60 2.41
N SER A 484 24.05 -13.30 2.78
CA SER A 484 25.22 -14.15 2.51
C SER A 484 25.24 -15.43 3.34
N SER A 485 24.63 -15.44 4.52
CA SER A 485 24.55 -16.63 5.36
C SER A 485 23.70 -17.75 4.77
N GLN A 486 22.84 -17.43 3.80
CA GLN A 486 21.98 -18.38 3.09
C GLN A 486 22.60 -18.93 1.80
N LEU A 487 23.82 -18.48 1.43
CA LEU A 487 24.51 -19.02 0.28
C LEU A 487 24.85 -20.51 0.51
N PRO A 488 24.63 -21.40 -0.46
CA PRO A 488 25.15 -22.76 -0.41
C PRO A 488 26.66 -22.68 -0.18
N ARG A 489 27.19 -23.41 0.80
CA ARG A 489 28.63 -23.54 0.94
C ARG A 489 29.19 -24.02 -0.40
N ALA A 490 30.23 -23.33 -0.92
CA ALA A 490 30.89 -23.68 -2.16
C ALA A 490 31.10 -25.19 -2.24
N PRO A 491 30.68 -25.87 -3.33
CA PRO A 491 30.94 -27.28 -3.47
C PRO A 491 32.44 -27.48 -3.42
N LYS A 492 32.91 -28.27 -2.44
CA LYS A 492 34.29 -28.77 -2.46
C LYS A 492 34.49 -29.39 -3.82
N THR A 493 35.42 -28.88 -4.61
CA THR A 493 35.74 -29.30 -5.95
C THR A 493 35.75 -30.82 -6.06
N ARG A 494 34.69 -31.40 -6.60
CA ARG A 494 34.66 -32.76 -7.11
C ARG A 494 34.63 -32.69 -8.63
N ARG A 495 35.62 -33.31 -9.23
CA ARG A 495 35.79 -33.50 -10.66
C ARG A 495 34.48 -34.01 -11.31
N ARG A 496 34.24 -33.49 -12.51
CA ARG A 496 33.27 -33.89 -13.55
C ARG A 496 32.48 -35.18 -13.32
N GLY A 497 31.16 -35.05 -13.34
CA GLY A 497 30.24 -36.16 -13.50
C GLY A 497 28.81 -35.59 -13.67
N SER A 498 28.25 -35.82 -14.80
CA SER A 498 26.97 -35.41 -15.40
C SER A 498 25.76 -35.19 -14.47
N ILE A 499 25.04 -34.19 -14.86
CA ILE A 499 23.63 -33.79 -14.77
C ILE A 499 22.63 -34.94 -14.53
N ILE A 500 21.75 -34.80 -13.54
CA ILE A 500 20.31 -35.11 -13.65
C ILE A 500 19.53 -34.22 -12.67
N ALA A 501 18.50 -33.57 -13.17
CA ALA A 501 17.56 -32.74 -12.45
C ALA A 501 16.66 -33.56 -11.52
N GLY A 502 16.46 -33.10 -10.30
CA GLY A 502 15.49 -33.65 -9.35
C GLY A 502 14.62 -32.55 -8.75
N ARG A 503 13.38 -32.54 -9.13
CA ARG A 503 12.30 -31.74 -8.52
C ARG A 503 11.90 -32.40 -7.20
N GLY A 504 11.83 -31.64 -6.12
CA GLY A 504 11.22 -32.06 -4.86
C GLY A 504 10.01 -31.17 -4.51
N PRO A 505 8.99 -31.69 -3.84
CA PRO A 505 7.66 -31.06 -3.80
C PRO A 505 7.49 -30.04 -2.69
N LEU A 506 6.78 -28.97 -3.01
CA LEU A 506 6.25 -27.98 -2.06
C LEU A 506 4.99 -28.54 -1.39
N LEU A 507 4.91 -28.39 -0.08
CA LEU A 507 3.70 -28.68 0.69
C LEU A 507 2.74 -27.49 0.62
N LEU A 508 1.52 -27.76 0.14
CA LEU A 508 0.35 -26.87 0.21
C LEU A 508 -0.21 -26.84 1.63
N ILE A 509 -0.53 -25.65 2.16
CA ILE A 509 -1.59 -25.47 3.16
C ILE A 509 -2.54 -24.39 2.65
N VAL A 510 -3.80 -24.80 2.53
CA VAL A 510 -4.97 -24.03 2.07
C VAL A 510 -5.68 -23.40 3.27
N ALA A 511 -6.10 -22.16 3.15
CA ALA A 511 -7.31 -21.55 3.71
C ALA A 511 -7.35 -20.08 3.28
N GLY A 512 -8.31 -19.54 2.65
CA GLY A 512 -9.74 -19.54 2.79
C GLY A 512 -10.22 -18.12 3.12
N LEU A 513 -10.94 -17.48 2.15
CA LEU A 513 -11.91 -16.39 2.32
C LEU A 513 -11.44 -14.98 2.72
N VAL A 514 -11.58 -14.00 1.80
CA VAL A 514 -12.14 -12.68 2.12
C VAL A 514 -12.94 -12.13 0.93
N LEU A 515 -14.17 -11.79 1.21
CA LEU A 515 -15.13 -11.08 0.37
C LEU A 515 -15.06 -9.55 0.64
N VAL A 516 -15.17 -8.76 -0.43
CA VAL A 516 -15.75 -7.41 -0.50
C VAL A 516 -14.88 -6.19 -0.19
N GLY A 517 -14.53 -5.44 -1.25
CA GLY A 517 -13.74 -4.19 -1.20
C GLY A 517 -14.50 -2.89 -0.86
N ILE A 518 -15.83 -2.84 -0.86
CA ILE A 518 -16.59 -1.68 -0.32
C ILE A 518 -17.11 -1.99 1.08
N ALA A 519 -17.30 -3.27 1.41
CA ALA A 519 -17.67 -3.71 2.75
C ALA A 519 -16.45 -3.82 3.69
N ALA A 520 -15.20 -3.84 3.21
CA ALA A 520 -14.04 -3.98 4.08
C ALA A 520 -13.81 -2.75 4.98
N THR A 521 -14.06 -1.55 4.49
CA THR A 521 -14.02 -0.35 5.35
C THR A 521 -15.21 -0.32 6.32
N LEU A 522 -16.37 -0.83 5.92
CA LEU A 522 -17.53 -0.96 6.80
C LEU A 522 -17.39 -2.13 7.80
N LEU A 523 -16.76 -3.24 7.42
CA LEU A 523 -16.60 -4.43 8.26
C LEU A 523 -15.48 -4.29 9.29
N LEU A 524 -14.40 -3.57 9.00
CA LEU A 524 -13.37 -3.25 10.01
C LEU A 524 -13.91 -2.28 11.08
N VAL A 525 -14.90 -1.47 10.76
CA VAL A 525 -15.60 -0.60 11.72
C VAL A 525 -16.74 -1.32 12.44
N LEU A 526 -17.26 -2.45 11.89
CA LEU A 526 -18.44 -3.16 12.41
C LEU A 526 -18.15 -4.49 13.13
N SER A 527 -16.99 -5.12 12.89
CA SER A 527 -16.66 -6.39 13.55
C SER A 527 -15.59 -6.17 14.62
N GLY A 528 -16.02 -5.81 15.83
CA GLY A 528 -15.27 -6.07 17.04
C GLY A 528 -15.28 -7.57 17.33
N LYS A 529 -14.38 -8.34 16.74
CA LYS A 529 -14.02 -9.68 17.24
C LYS A 529 -12.62 -10.08 16.77
N HIS A 530 -11.75 -10.11 17.80
CA HIS A 530 -10.42 -10.72 17.95
C HIS A 530 -9.29 -10.12 17.14
#